data_3c6695e6274d1cd294828734d7aa6d44
#
_entry.id   3c6695e6274d1cd294828734d7aa6d44
#
_cell.length_a   1.000
_cell.length_b   1.000
_cell.length_c   1.000
_cell.angle_alpha   90.00
_cell.angle_beta   90.00
_cell.angle_gamma   90.00
#
_symmetry.space_group_name_H-M   'P 1'
#
loop_
_entity.id
_entity.type
_entity.pdbx_description
1 polymer ?
#
loop_
_entity_poly.entity_id
_entity_poly.type
_entity_poly.pdbx_seq_one_letter_code
_entity_poly.pdbx_strand_id
1 'polypeptide(L)' 'MLADDLRPELGFAGGSARTPHLDRFAAGATYFSNAFAQDSFCVPSRTSFLTGLRPDRTGIVHNDMRLV' A
#
# COMPACT_ATOMS: atom_id res chain seq x y z
N MET A 1 7.15 6.64 3.44
CA MET A 1 7.83 5.52 2.72
C MET A 1 6.80 4.69 2.00
N LEU A 2 7.08 4.34 0.77
CA LEU A 2 6.21 3.51 -0.06
C LEU A 2 7.04 2.35 -0.63
N ALA A 3 6.59 1.12 -0.39
CA ALA A 3 7.28 -0.07 -0.88
C ALA A 3 6.48 -0.70 -2.01
N ASP A 4 7.19 -1.02 -3.12
CA ASP A 4 6.58 -1.65 -4.28
C ASP A 4 6.63 -3.17 -4.15
N ASP A 5 5.54 -3.83 -4.53
CA ASP A 5 5.41 -5.30 -4.54
C ASP A 5 5.72 -5.96 -3.18
N LEU A 6 5.53 -5.24 -2.09
CA LEU A 6 5.77 -5.78 -0.76
C LEU A 6 4.55 -6.58 -0.29
N ARG A 7 4.81 -7.81 0.14
CA ARG A 7 3.79 -8.66 0.75
C ARG A 7 3.73 -8.41 2.26
N PRO A 8 2.60 -8.72 2.91
CA PRO A 8 2.46 -8.54 4.36
C PRO A 8 3.17 -9.65 5.17
N GLU A 9 4.46 -9.85 4.89
CA GLU A 9 5.29 -10.88 5.53
C GLU A 9 6.19 -10.29 6.62
N LEU A 10 5.90 -9.07 7.05
CA LEU A 10 6.71 -8.34 8.04
C LEU A 10 6.58 -9.01 9.42
N GLY A 11 7.66 -8.98 10.19
CA GLY A 11 7.70 -9.64 11.49
C GLY A 11 6.64 -9.13 12.46
N PHE A 12 6.48 -7.80 12.55
CA PHE A 12 5.48 -7.19 13.44
C PHE A 12 4.04 -7.46 12.99
N ALA A 13 3.83 -7.85 11.74
CA ALA A 13 2.52 -8.18 11.19
C ALA A 13 2.21 -9.68 11.21
N GLY A 14 3.03 -10.47 11.92
CA GLY A 14 2.84 -11.92 12.01
C GLY A 14 3.43 -12.71 10.85
N GLY A 15 4.20 -12.07 9.98
CA GLY A 15 4.85 -12.71 8.85
C GLY A 15 6.13 -13.43 9.23
N SER A 16 6.72 -14.17 8.27
CA SER A 16 7.92 -14.99 8.47
C SER A 16 9.22 -14.23 8.18
N ALA A 17 9.16 -13.04 7.59
CA ALA A 17 10.34 -12.27 7.25
C ALA A 17 10.98 -11.65 8.50
N ARG A 18 12.31 -11.55 8.48
CA ARG A 18 13.06 -10.88 9.54
C ARG A 18 13.18 -9.39 9.18
N THR A 19 12.47 -8.54 9.93
CA THR A 19 12.45 -7.10 9.68
C THR A 19 12.72 -6.33 10.98
N PRO A 20 13.94 -6.44 11.56
CA PRO A 20 14.20 -5.87 12.89
C PRO A 20 14.07 -4.35 12.93
N HIS A 21 14.46 -3.65 11.86
CA HIS A 21 14.37 -2.20 11.81
C HIS A 21 12.92 -1.72 11.67
N LEU A 22 12.14 -2.38 10.81
CA LEU A 22 10.72 -2.09 10.65
C LEU A 22 9.94 -2.45 11.92
N ASP A 23 10.28 -3.57 12.55
CA ASP A 23 9.65 -3.99 13.80
C ASP A 23 9.90 -2.96 14.91
N ARG A 24 11.13 -2.43 15.00
CA ARG A 24 11.47 -1.38 15.96
C ARG A 24 10.70 -0.09 15.68
N PHE A 25 10.61 0.29 14.42
CA PHE A 25 9.82 1.46 14.02
C PHE A 25 8.34 1.27 14.38
N ALA A 26 7.79 0.10 14.09
CA ALA A 26 6.39 -0.22 14.35
C ALA A 26 6.06 -0.20 15.85
N ALA A 27 7.01 -0.56 16.71
CA ALA A 27 6.78 -0.58 18.16
C ALA A 27 6.45 0.80 18.74
N GLY A 28 6.95 1.89 18.10
CA GLY A 28 6.64 3.27 18.49
C GLY A 28 5.60 3.95 17.61
N ALA A 29 4.92 3.22 16.75
CA ALA A 29 4.01 3.79 15.77
C ALA A 29 2.60 3.21 15.90
N THR A 30 1.63 3.86 15.25
CA THR A 30 0.29 3.32 15.12
C THR A 30 0.25 2.36 13.92
N TYR A 31 -0.16 1.13 14.15
CA TYR A 31 -0.27 0.11 13.12
C TYR A 31 -1.75 -0.11 12.77
N PHE A 32 -2.10 0.19 11.52
CA PHE A 32 -3.46 -0.02 11.01
C PHE A 32 -3.54 -1.40 10.35
N SER A 33 -3.96 -2.40 11.10
CA SER A 33 -3.96 -3.81 10.63
C SER A 33 -5.02 -4.08 9.56
N ASN A 34 -6.06 -3.26 9.49
CA ASN A 34 -7.18 -3.44 8.55
C ASN A 34 -7.32 -2.25 7.60
N ALA A 35 -6.19 -1.73 7.12
CA ALA A 35 -6.19 -0.70 6.11
C ALA A 35 -6.32 -1.32 4.71
N PHE A 36 -7.19 -0.77 3.87
CA PHE A 36 -7.50 -1.33 2.56
C PHE A 36 -7.14 -0.34 1.45
N ALA A 37 -6.58 -0.88 0.36
CA ALA A 37 -6.33 -0.11 -0.85
C ALA A 37 -7.62 0.05 -1.67
N GLN A 38 -7.66 1.09 -2.51
CA GLN A 38 -8.84 1.36 -3.35
C GLN A 38 -8.90 0.45 -4.58
N ASP A 39 -7.79 -0.22 -4.92
CA ASP A 39 -7.74 -1.13 -6.06
C ASP A 39 -6.66 -2.18 -5.81
N SER A 40 -6.79 -3.33 -6.48
CA SER A 40 -5.82 -4.41 -6.41
C SER A 40 -4.63 -4.22 -7.34
N PHE A 41 -4.71 -3.32 -8.32
CA PHE A 41 -3.60 -2.98 -9.20
C PHE A 41 -2.84 -1.76 -8.69
N CYS A 42 -1.53 -1.73 -8.97
CA CYS A 42 -0.62 -0.70 -8.42
C CYS A 42 -0.95 0.71 -8.93
N VAL A 43 -1.10 0.87 -10.25
CA VAL A 43 -1.32 2.20 -10.84
C VAL A 43 -2.68 2.78 -10.44
N PRO A 44 -3.79 2.06 -10.55
CA PRO A 44 -5.07 2.59 -10.05
C PRO A 44 -5.06 2.95 -8.58
N SER A 45 -4.48 2.10 -7.74
CA SER A 45 -4.39 2.34 -6.31
C SER A 45 -3.55 3.57 -5.99
N ARG A 46 -2.38 3.70 -6.63
CA ARG A 46 -1.47 4.83 -6.41
C ARG A 46 -2.04 6.13 -6.95
N THR A 47 -2.71 6.09 -8.10
CA THR A 47 -3.43 7.25 -8.62
C THR A 47 -4.50 7.70 -7.64
N SER A 48 -5.20 6.75 -7.02
CA SER A 48 -6.25 7.04 -6.05
C SER A 48 -5.68 7.78 -4.84
N PHE A 49 -4.65 7.24 -4.18
CA PHE A 49 -4.15 7.91 -2.97
C PHE A 49 -3.39 9.21 -3.25
N LEU A 50 -2.80 9.36 -4.45
CA LEU A 50 -2.13 10.62 -4.83
C LEU A 50 -3.12 11.72 -5.18
N THR A 51 -4.29 11.39 -5.71
CA THR A 51 -5.31 12.36 -6.12
C THR A 51 -6.41 12.54 -5.09
N GLY A 52 -6.58 11.58 -4.18
CA GLY A 52 -7.71 11.56 -3.25
C GLY A 52 -9.01 11.12 -3.88
N LEU A 53 -8.98 10.58 -5.11
CA LEU A 53 -10.14 10.16 -5.86
C LEU A 53 -10.16 8.65 -6.03
N ARG A 54 -11.34 8.05 -6.02
CA ARG A 54 -11.49 6.62 -6.27
C ARG A 54 -11.17 6.28 -7.73
N PRO A 55 -10.82 5.01 -8.05
CA PRO A 55 -10.54 4.61 -9.44
C PRO A 55 -11.68 4.85 -10.41
N ASP A 56 -12.93 4.75 -9.96
CA ASP A 56 -14.09 5.06 -10.81
C ASP A 56 -14.19 6.55 -11.15
N ARG A 57 -13.56 7.43 -10.36
CA ARG A 57 -13.52 8.87 -10.62
C ARG A 57 -12.29 9.26 -11.47
N THR A 58 -11.16 8.59 -11.27
CA THR A 58 -9.95 8.86 -12.05
C THR A 58 -10.04 8.25 -13.46
N GLY A 59 -10.80 7.18 -13.62
CA GLY A 59 -10.86 6.41 -14.84
C GLY A 59 -9.65 5.50 -15.04
N ILE A 60 -8.70 5.49 -14.10
CA ILE A 60 -7.50 4.66 -14.16
C ILE A 60 -7.79 3.36 -13.44
N VAL A 61 -7.98 2.28 -14.19
CA VAL A 61 -8.38 0.97 -13.63
C VAL A 61 -7.41 -0.17 -13.99
N HIS A 62 -6.36 0.11 -14.76
CA HIS A 62 -5.33 -0.87 -15.14
C HIS A 62 -3.94 -0.26 -15.01
N ASN A 63 -2.92 -1.12 -14.87
CA ASN A 63 -1.54 -0.67 -14.70
C ASN A 63 -0.94 -0.01 -15.94
N ASP A 64 -1.48 -0.27 -17.11
CA ASP A 64 -1.02 0.31 -18.37
C ASP A 64 -1.73 1.62 -18.75
N MET A 65 -2.65 2.09 -17.92
CA MET A 65 -3.31 3.38 -18.11
C MET A 65 -2.48 4.50 -17.49
N ARG A 66 -2.69 5.73 -17.99
CA ARG A 66 -1.99 6.92 -17.49
C ARG A 66 -2.96 8.04 -17.19
N LEU A 67 -2.61 8.81 -16.19
CA LEU A 67 -3.27 10.07 -15.91
C LEU A 67 -2.72 11.12 -16.87
N VAL A 68 -3.58 11.71 -17.67
CA VAL A 68 -3.17 12.69 -18.69
C VAL A 68 -3.54 14.10 -18.25
#